data_4a0ced1ca8c26b01d1847dd5fdc8ea23
#
_entry.id   4a0ced1ca8c26b01d1847dd5fdc8ea23
#
_cell.length_a   1.000
_cell.length_b   1.000
_cell.length_c   1.000
_cell.angle_alpha   90.00
_cell.angle_beta   90.00
_cell.angle_gamma   90.00
#
_symmetry.space_group_name_H-M   'P 1'
#
loop_
_entity.id
_entity.type
_entity.pdbx_description
1 polymer ?
#
loop_
_entity_poly.entity_id
_entity_poly.type
_entity_poly.pdbx_seq_one_letter_code
_entity_poly.pdbx_strand_id
1 'polypeptide(L)'
;MAAAASRDEFPHFMLSEDHEMLRDVVRSLCEAKIAPNAAEVDEKAEFPQASYDALRAADFHAPHVPEAYGGNGADALATCIVIEEVARVCMSSSLIPAVNKLGSMPVILAGSEELKHRYLTPMARGEAMFAYGLSEREAGSDTASMSCTAVPDGDGWRLTGHKAWITNAGISDYYSVLAVTDPDGPRGRNISAFVVEKSDPNFTFGAKERKLGIKGSPTRELLFDHTPIPGDRMIGARGEGLKIALRTLDHTRITIGAQAVGVAQGALDYALAYVKERRQFGRAIAEFQGLQFMLADMAMQLEAARQLVYVAACKSERNEADLSFFGAAAKCFASDVAMRVTTDAVQLLGGAGYVSDHPVERMMRDAKITQIYEGTNQIQRMVMARQLLR
;
A
#
# COMPACT_ATOMS: atom_id res chain seq x y z
N MET A 1 42.69 -2.51 -15.53
CA MET A 1 41.31 -2.93 -15.17
C MET A 1 40.93 -2.14 -13.94
N ALA A 2 40.00 -1.18 -14.04
CA ALA A 2 39.45 -0.54 -12.86
C ALA A 2 38.74 -1.62 -12.04
N ALA A 3 39.03 -1.68 -10.73
CA ALA A 3 38.26 -2.52 -9.81
C ALA A 3 36.80 -2.13 -9.93
N ALA A 4 35.91 -3.09 -10.12
CA ALA A 4 34.46 -2.81 -10.05
C ALA A 4 34.18 -2.21 -8.67
N ALA A 5 33.52 -1.04 -8.64
CA ALA A 5 33.06 -0.46 -7.39
C ALA A 5 32.21 -1.46 -6.64
N SER A 6 32.40 -1.59 -5.33
CA SER A 6 31.59 -2.49 -4.52
C SER A 6 30.13 -2.01 -4.55
N ARG A 7 29.15 -2.93 -4.47
CA ARG A 7 27.72 -2.60 -4.38
C ARG A 7 27.40 -1.64 -3.23
N ASP A 8 28.20 -1.69 -2.17
CA ASP A 8 28.08 -0.85 -0.98
C ASP A 8 28.45 0.64 -1.24
N GLU A 9 29.21 0.91 -2.30
CA GLU A 9 29.57 2.28 -2.70
C GLU A 9 28.44 3.04 -3.41
N PHE A 10 27.42 2.31 -3.96
CA PHE A 10 26.29 2.90 -4.67
C PHE A 10 24.93 2.33 -4.19
N PRO A 11 24.59 2.44 -2.90
CA PRO A 11 23.44 1.78 -2.30
C PRO A 11 22.08 2.27 -2.85
N HIS A 12 22.04 3.39 -3.55
CA HIS A 12 20.82 3.91 -4.19
C HIS A 12 20.57 3.35 -5.58
N PHE A 13 21.54 2.72 -6.20
CA PHE A 13 21.46 2.29 -7.61
C PHE A 13 21.49 0.78 -7.77
N MET A 14 21.85 0.04 -6.75
CA MET A 14 21.96 -1.42 -6.79
C MET A 14 21.38 -2.02 -5.51
N LEU A 15 20.66 -3.10 -5.67
CA LEU A 15 20.24 -3.91 -4.52
C LEU A 15 21.46 -4.59 -3.88
N SER A 16 21.44 -4.74 -2.56
CA SER A 16 22.37 -5.62 -1.87
C SER A 16 22.07 -7.09 -2.23
N GLU A 17 23.02 -7.98 -1.96
CA GLU A 17 22.82 -9.43 -2.14
C GLU A 17 21.62 -9.93 -1.33
N ASP A 18 21.43 -9.44 -0.11
CA ASP A 18 20.28 -9.80 0.74
C ASP A 18 18.94 -9.36 0.13
N HIS A 19 18.87 -8.16 -0.47
CA HIS A 19 17.66 -7.71 -1.16
C HIS A 19 17.37 -8.50 -2.44
N GLU A 20 18.40 -8.89 -3.19
CA GLU A 20 18.23 -9.76 -4.37
C GLU A 20 17.72 -11.15 -3.96
N MET A 21 18.33 -11.74 -2.92
CA MET A 21 17.90 -13.02 -2.38
C MET A 21 16.48 -12.96 -1.83
N LEU A 22 16.13 -11.90 -1.08
CA LEU A 22 14.76 -11.67 -0.62
C LEU A 22 13.78 -11.64 -1.78
N ARG A 23 14.09 -10.90 -2.85
CA ARG A 23 13.25 -10.84 -4.05
C ARG A 23 13.00 -12.21 -4.63
N ASP A 24 14.03 -13.03 -4.78
CA ASP A 24 13.92 -14.37 -5.37
C ASP A 24 13.07 -15.30 -4.50
N VAL A 25 13.24 -15.24 -3.18
CA VAL A 25 12.43 -16.01 -2.22
C VAL A 25 10.97 -15.60 -2.28
N VAL A 26 10.68 -14.28 -2.22
CA VAL A 26 9.30 -13.77 -2.27
C VAL A 26 8.65 -14.08 -3.62
N ARG A 27 9.39 -13.92 -4.74
CA ARG A 27 8.92 -14.25 -6.09
C ARG A 27 8.52 -15.72 -6.17
N SER A 28 9.38 -16.63 -5.71
CA SER A 28 9.10 -18.08 -5.71
C SER A 28 7.86 -18.42 -4.89
N LEU A 29 7.70 -17.81 -3.71
CA LEU A 29 6.50 -17.95 -2.88
C LEU A 29 5.25 -17.47 -3.62
N CYS A 30 5.33 -16.28 -4.24
CA CYS A 30 4.21 -15.67 -4.95
C CYS A 30 3.74 -16.52 -6.14
N GLU A 31 4.68 -17.04 -6.93
CA GLU A 31 4.37 -17.90 -8.07
C GLU A 31 3.74 -19.23 -7.63
N ALA A 32 4.26 -19.83 -6.55
CA ALA A 32 3.79 -21.12 -6.07
C ALA A 32 2.45 -21.06 -5.30
N LYS A 33 2.19 -19.97 -4.54
CA LYS A 33 1.08 -19.93 -3.56
C LYS A 33 0.05 -18.83 -3.80
N ILE A 34 0.40 -17.74 -4.46
CA ILE A 34 -0.49 -16.58 -4.63
C ILE A 34 -1.04 -16.49 -6.05
N ALA A 35 -0.18 -16.61 -7.06
CA ALA A 35 -0.57 -16.52 -8.47
C ALA A 35 -1.73 -17.47 -8.85
N PRO A 36 -1.75 -18.74 -8.42
CA PRO A 36 -2.81 -19.68 -8.80
C PRO A 36 -4.20 -19.25 -8.35
N ASN A 37 -4.32 -18.46 -7.28
CA ASN A 37 -5.60 -18.05 -6.70
C ASN A 37 -6.05 -16.65 -7.15
N ALA A 38 -5.20 -15.91 -7.88
CA ALA A 38 -5.43 -14.49 -8.13
C ALA A 38 -6.70 -14.20 -8.96
N ALA A 39 -7.06 -15.06 -9.90
CA ALA A 39 -8.30 -14.94 -10.69
C ALA A 39 -9.54 -15.16 -9.81
N GLU A 40 -9.53 -16.21 -9.02
CA GLU A 40 -10.64 -16.56 -8.12
C GLU A 40 -10.88 -15.48 -7.06
N VAL A 41 -9.80 -14.86 -6.53
CA VAL A 41 -9.86 -13.74 -5.58
C VAL A 41 -10.58 -12.52 -6.18
N ASP A 42 -10.34 -12.20 -7.45
CA ASP A 42 -11.03 -11.11 -8.13
C ASP A 42 -12.50 -11.48 -8.43
N GLU A 43 -12.76 -12.69 -8.92
CA GLU A 43 -14.10 -13.16 -9.29
C GLU A 43 -15.03 -13.21 -8.08
N LYS A 44 -14.60 -13.88 -7.00
CA LYS A 44 -15.38 -13.99 -5.76
C LYS A 44 -15.45 -12.69 -4.97
N ALA A 45 -14.53 -11.77 -5.21
CA ALA A 45 -14.38 -10.53 -4.44
C ALA A 45 -14.26 -10.78 -2.91
N GLU A 46 -13.52 -11.81 -2.52
CA GLU A 46 -13.31 -12.22 -1.13
C GLU A 46 -11.87 -12.03 -0.69
N PHE A 47 -11.67 -11.88 0.62
CA PHE A 47 -10.33 -11.74 1.18
C PHE A 47 -9.46 -12.96 0.85
N PRO A 48 -8.24 -12.77 0.35
CA PRO A 48 -7.36 -13.84 -0.11
C PRO A 48 -6.71 -14.59 1.06
N GLN A 49 -7.50 -15.37 1.81
CA GLN A 49 -7.07 -16.07 3.02
C GLN A 49 -5.84 -16.97 2.76
N ALA A 50 -5.83 -17.71 1.65
CA ALA A 50 -4.70 -18.56 1.29
C ALA A 50 -3.41 -17.75 1.07
N SER A 51 -3.51 -16.55 0.50
CA SER A 51 -2.36 -15.64 0.36
C SER A 51 -1.89 -15.10 1.70
N TYR A 52 -2.84 -14.74 2.60
CA TYR A 52 -2.49 -14.33 3.96
C TYR A 52 -1.76 -15.43 4.72
N ASP A 53 -2.27 -16.67 4.67
CA ASP A 53 -1.64 -17.79 5.35
C ASP A 53 -0.24 -18.10 4.80
N ALA A 54 -0.04 -18.00 3.48
CA ALA A 54 1.25 -18.19 2.85
C ALA A 54 2.26 -17.09 3.24
N LEU A 55 1.81 -15.82 3.23
CA LEU A 55 2.65 -14.68 3.64
C LEU A 55 2.98 -14.73 5.14
N ARG A 56 2.01 -15.14 5.98
CA ARG A 56 2.22 -15.32 7.41
C ARG A 56 3.22 -16.42 7.71
N ALA A 57 3.12 -17.56 7.04
CA ALA A 57 4.03 -18.69 7.23
C ALA A 57 5.49 -18.37 6.85
N ALA A 58 5.69 -17.35 6.02
CA ALA A 58 7.00 -16.86 5.59
C ALA A 58 7.38 -15.50 6.22
N ASP A 59 6.63 -15.02 7.20
CA ASP A 59 6.80 -13.74 7.89
C ASP A 59 6.80 -12.49 6.97
N PHE A 60 6.12 -12.58 5.80
CA PHE A 60 5.99 -11.48 4.84
C PHE A 60 4.67 -10.69 4.96
N HIS A 61 3.77 -11.06 5.87
CA HIS A 61 2.50 -10.35 6.11
C HIS A 61 2.68 -8.97 6.77
N ALA A 62 3.76 -8.79 7.55
CA ALA A 62 4.10 -7.56 8.26
C ALA A 62 5.62 -7.39 8.42
N PRO A 63 6.41 -7.39 7.30
CA PRO A 63 7.87 -7.46 7.35
C PRO A 63 8.51 -6.26 8.07
N HIS A 64 7.85 -5.10 8.07
CA HIS A 64 8.31 -3.83 8.62
C HIS A 64 8.26 -3.72 10.15
N VAL A 65 7.66 -4.69 10.86
CA VAL A 65 7.55 -4.63 12.32
C VAL A 65 8.94 -4.76 12.92
N PRO A 66 9.34 -3.82 13.82
CA PRO A 66 10.66 -3.88 14.43
C PRO A 66 10.89 -5.15 15.26
N GLU A 67 12.14 -5.63 15.29
CA GLU A 67 12.55 -6.80 16.06
C GLU A 67 12.22 -6.70 17.55
N ALA A 68 12.29 -5.49 18.12
CA ALA A 68 11.93 -5.23 19.51
C ALA A 68 10.50 -5.66 19.87
N TYR A 69 9.61 -5.79 18.89
CA TYR A 69 8.22 -6.23 19.06
C TYR A 69 7.96 -7.61 18.44
N GLY A 70 9.03 -8.35 18.12
CA GLY A 70 8.96 -9.71 17.58
C GLY A 70 8.78 -9.79 16.06
N GLY A 71 8.98 -8.69 15.33
CA GLY A 71 8.98 -8.67 13.87
C GLY A 71 10.37 -8.94 13.27
N ASN A 72 10.46 -8.92 11.93
CA ASN A 72 11.71 -9.13 11.21
C ASN A 72 12.54 -7.85 11.03
N GLY A 73 11.99 -6.68 11.34
CA GLY A 73 12.69 -5.40 11.22
C GLY A 73 13.12 -5.10 9.77
N ALA A 74 12.41 -5.63 8.77
CA ALA A 74 12.74 -5.39 7.37
C ALA A 74 12.74 -3.89 7.08
N ASP A 75 13.82 -3.42 6.45
CA ASP A 75 13.93 -2.02 6.05
C ASP A 75 12.84 -1.61 5.04
N ALA A 76 12.77 -0.33 4.75
CA ALA A 76 11.74 0.20 3.85
C ALA A 76 11.88 -0.35 2.42
N LEU A 77 13.10 -0.63 1.95
CA LEU A 77 13.35 -1.19 0.62
C LEU A 77 12.94 -2.67 0.56
N ALA A 78 13.34 -3.48 1.55
CA ALA A 78 12.92 -4.87 1.69
C ALA A 78 11.39 -4.99 1.74
N THR A 79 10.72 -4.12 2.52
CA THR A 79 9.25 -4.05 2.56
C THR A 79 8.64 -3.73 1.19
N CYS A 80 9.25 -2.81 0.42
CA CYS A 80 8.79 -2.49 -0.94
C CYS A 80 8.97 -3.67 -1.89
N ILE A 81 10.08 -4.41 -1.80
CA ILE A 81 10.34 -5.61 -2.62
C ILE A 81 9.27 -6.69 -2.35
N VAL A 82 8.94 -6.94 -1.08
CA VAL A 82 7.85 -7.88 -0.73
C VAL A 82 6.53 -7.46 -1.38
N ILE A 83 6.15 -6.19 -1.24
CA ILE A 83 4.89 -5.67 -1.78
C ILE A 83 4.89 -5.70 -3.31
N GLU A 84 6.00 -5.36 -3.96
CA GLU A 84 6.17 -5.39 -5.43
C GLU A 84 5.96 -6.80 -5.97
N GLU A 85 6.65 -7.81 -5.41
CA GLU A 85 6.55 -9.18 -5.90
C GLU A 85 5.16 -9.80 -5.66
N VAL A 86 4.50 -9.47 -4.55
CA VAL A 86 3.10 -9.90 -4.33
C VAL A 86 2.16 -9.22 -5.32
N ALA A 87 2.32 -7.90 -5.55
CA ALA A 87 1.49 -7.15 -6.49
C ALA A 87 1.67 -7.60 -7.95
N ARG A 88 2.85 -8.11 -8.30
CA ARG A 88 3.17 -8.65 -9.63
C ARG A 88 2.21 -9.78 -10.04
N VAL A 89 1.77 -10.58 -9.10
CA VAL A 89 0.86 -11.70 -9.36
C VAL A 89 -0.59 -11.45 -8.88
N CYS A 90 -0.76 -10.73 -7.77
CA CYS A 90 -2.08 -10.44 -7.19
C CYS A 90 -2.08 -9.12 -6.42
N MET A 91 -2.60 -8.07 -7.03
CA MET A 91 -2.69 -6.75 -6.42
C MET A 91 -3.53 -6.76 -5.12
N SER A 92 -4.62 -7.52 -5.06
CA SER A 92 -5.45 -7.66 -3.86
C SER A 92 -4.65 -8.23 -2.68
N SER A 93 -3.81 -9.24 -2.93
CA SER A 93 -2.99 -9.87 -1.89
C SER A 93 -1.86 -8.96 -1.39
N SER A 94 -1.34 -8.06 -2.23
CA SER A 94 -0.30 -7.10 -1.82
C SER A 94 -0.79 -6.08 -0.78
N LEU A 95 -2.12 -5.93 -0.65
CA LEU A 95 -2.72 -5.10 0.41
C LEU A 95 -2.60 -5.72 1.80
N ILE A 96 -2.19 -6.98 1.92
CA ILE A 96 -1.90 -7.58 3.23
C ILE A 96 -0.70 -6.87 3.89
N PRO A 97 0.52 -6.94 3.36
CA PRO A 97 1.67 -6.24 3.95
C PRO A 97 1.54 -4.72 3.86
N ALA A 98 0.97 -4.16 2.78
CA ALA A 98 0.87 -2.72 2.61
C ALA A 98 -0.08 -2.07 3.62
N VAL A 99 -1.24 -2.64 3.89
CA VAL A 99 -2.21 -2.09 4.84
C VAL A 99 -1.80 -2.36 6.28
N ASN A 100 -1.16 -3.49 6.57
CA ASN A 100 -0.53 -3.72 7.87
C ASN A 100 0.50 -2.63 8.17
N LYS A 101 1.35 -2.26 7.20
CA LYS A 101 2.29 -1.13 7.37
C LYS A 101 1.55 0.20 7.54
N LEU A 102 0.58 0.51 6.69
CA LEU A 102 -0.17 1.76 6.78
C LEU A 102 -0.86 1.91 8.14
N GLY A 103 -1.55 0.86 8.60
CA GLY A 103 -2.32 0.89 9.84
C GLY A 103 -1.46 0.96 11.10
N SER A 104 -0.33 0.25 11.14
CA SER A 104 0.56 0.20 12.29
C SER A 104 1.56 1.37 12.37
N MET A 105 1.82 2.04 11.25
CA MET A 105 2.82 3.12 11.20
C MET A 105 2.54 4.26 12.19
N PRO A 106 1.29 4.71 12.44
CA PRO A 106 1.02 5.70 13.51
C PRO A 106 1.51 5.24 14.88
N VAL A 107 1.30 3.96 15.21
CA VAL A 107 1.76 3.36 16.49
C VAL A 107 3.29 3.30 16.53
N ILE A 108 3.93 2.90 15.44
CA ILE A 108 5.41 2.86 15.33
C ILE A 108 6.01 4.26 15.53
N LEU A 109 5.42 5.29 14.88
CA LEU A 109 5.94 6.66 14.87
C LEU A 109 5.69 7.44 16.16
N ALA A 110 4.60 7.17 16.87
CA ALA A 110 4.13 8.02 17.94
C ALA A 110 3.45 7.29 19.12
N GLY A 111 3.29 5.97 19.07
CA GLY A 111 2.76 5.19 20.18
C GLY A 111 3.70 5.13 21.37
N SER A 112 3.15 5.01 22.58
CA SER A 112 3.94 4.65 23.76
C SER A 112 4.53 3.24 23.62
N GLU A 113 5.52 2.90 24.42
CA GLU A 113 6.11 1.55 24.40
C GLU A 113 5.05 0.48 24.74
N GLU A 114 4.12 0.76 25.64
CA GLU A 114 3.00 -0.12 25.99
C GLU A 114 2.09 -0.35 24.76
N LEU A 115 1.73 0.71 24.01
CA LEU A 115 0.97 0.60 22.78
C LEU A 115 1.70 -0.22 21.72
N LYS A 116 2.99 0.02 21.54
CA LYS A 116 3.79 -0.72 20.57
C LYS A 116 3.83 -2.21 20.90
N HIS A 117 4.13 -2.58 22.15
CA HIS A 117 4.12 -3.98 22.58
C HIS A 117 2.74 -4.61 22.45
N ARG A 118 1.68 -3.90 22.86
CA ARG A 118 0.31 -4.41 22.84
C ARG A 118 -0.21 -4.74 21.45
N TYR A 119 0.14 -3.92 20.45
CA TYR A 119 -0.45 -4.02 19.10
C TYR A 119 0.50 -4.54 18.03
N LEU A 120 1.80 -4.24 18.11
CA LEU A 120 2.76 -4.71 17.11
C LEU A 120 3.15 -6.17 17.32
N THR A 121 3.23 -6.65 18.58
CA THR A 121 3.62 -8.04 18.86
C THR A 121 2.61 -9.06 18.33
N PRO A 122 1.29 -8.93 18.52
CA PRO A 122 0.32 -9.84 17.90
C PRO A 122 0.35 -9.76 16.36
N MET A 123 0.56 -8.56 15.81
CA MET A 123 0.67 -8.39 14.37
C MET A 123 1.92 -9.09 13.81
N ALA A 124 3.07 -8.98 14.48
CA ALA A 124 4.30 -9.66 14.09
C ALA A 124 4.12 -11.19 14.02
N ARG A 125 3.35 -11.74 14.96
CA ARG A 125 3.04 -13.19 15.00
C ARG A 125 1.96 -13.62 13.99
N GLY A 126 1.38 -12.68 13.24
CA GLY A 126 0.26 -12.96 12.34
C GLY A 126 -1.03 -13.36 13.07
N GLU A 127 -1.19 -12.93 14.31
CA GLU A 127 -2.39 -13.13 15.13
C GLU A 127 -3.40 -12.00 14.93
N ALA A 128 -2.97 -10.85 14.39
CA ALA A 128 -3.80 -9.68 14.14
C ALA A 128 -3.32 -8.90 12.91
N MET A 129 -4.25 -8.15 12.32
CA MET A 129 -4.01 -7.24 11.20
C MET A 129 -4.41 -5.82 11.59
N PHE A 130 -3.75 -4.84 10.97
CA PHE A 130 -4.08 -3.42 11.08
C PHE A 130 -4.79 -2.88 9.85
N ALA A 131 -5.64 -1.85 10.07
CA ALA A 131 -6.17 -0.98 9.04
C ALA A 131 -6.07 0.50 9.46
N TYR A 132 -6.40 1.41 8.53
CA TYR A 132 -6.21 2.84 8.73
C TYR A 132 -7.48 3.64 8.43
N GLY A 133 -8.01 4.32 9.43
CA GLY A 133 -9.25 5.07 9.39
C GLY A 133 -9.02 6.59 9.35
N LEU A 134 -8.68 7.16 8.18
CA LEU A 134 -8.48 8.59 7.99
C LEU A 134 -9.66 9.25 7.26
N SER A 135 -9.97 8.75 6.06
CA SER A 135 -10.90 9.39 5.12
C SER A 135 -12.36 9.31 5.57
N GLU A 136 -13.14 10.32 5.22
CA GLU A 136 -14.59 10.36 5.34
C GLU A 136 -15.19 10.68 3.97
N ARG A 137 -16.52 10.46 3.76
CA ARG A 137 -17.17 10.73 2.48
C ARG A 137 -16.97 12.17 2.03
N GLU A 138 -17.06 13.12 2.98
CA GLU A 138 -16.93 14.56 2.72
C GLU A 138 -15.50 15.09 2.95
N ALA A 139 -14.58 14.25 3.47
CA ALA A 139 -13.20 14.63 3.79
C ALA A 139 -12.19 13.56 3.28
N GLY A 140 -12.01 13.51 1.97
CA GLY A 140 -11.01 12.66 1.30
C GLY A 140 -9.68 13.38 1.19
N SER A 141 -9.49 14.22 0.17
CA SER A 141 -8.25 14.99 -0.02
C SER A 141 -8.06 16.10 1.01
N ASP A 142 -9.16 16.70 1.50
CA ASP A 142 -9.16 17.66 2.61
C ASP A 142 -9.38 16.96 3.95
N THR A 143 -8.39 16.15 4.36
CA THR A 143 -8.45 15.35 5.59
C THR A 143 -8.61 16.18 6.87
N ALA A 144 -8.18 17.46 6.85
CA ALA A 144 -8.35 18.36 8.00
C ALA A 144 -9.79 18.82 8.24
N SER A 145 -10.70 18.53 7.30
CA SER A 145 -12.15 18.84 7.40
C SER A 145 -12.99 17.64 7.84
N MET A 146 -12.37 16.63 8.46
CA MET A 146 -13.10 15.48 8.99
C MET A 146 -14.10 15.86 10.09
N SER A 147 -15.17 15.08 10.20
CA SER A 147 -16.30 15.31 11.11
C SER A 147 -16.41 14.28 12.22
N CYS A 148 -15.76 13.12 12.12
CA CYS A 148 -15.72 12.12 13.16
C CYS A 148 -15.09 12.72 14.43
N THR A 149 -15.78 12.64 15.57
CA THR A 149 -15.37 13.27 16.84
C THR A 149 -14.97 12.25 17.88
N ALA A 150 -14.10 12.65 18.79
CA ALA A 150 -13.79 11.93 20.01
C ALA A 150 -13.93 12.91 21.19
N VAL A 151 -14.92 12.68 22.05
CA VAL A 151 -15.15 13.52 23.24
C VAL A 151 -14.64 12.80 24.49
N PRO A 152 -14.08 13.53 25.50
CA PRO A 152 -13.66 12.92 26.75
C PRO A 152 -14.82 12.21 27.46
N ASP A 153 -14.54 11.03 28.03
CA ASP A 153 -15.49 10.24 28.83
C ASP A 153 -14.74 9.51 29.94
N GLY A 154 -14.81 10.05 31.16
CA GLY A 154 -14.00 9.58 32.28
C GLY A 154 -12.50 9.74 32.00
N ASP A 155 -11.76 8.65 32.10
CA ASP A 155 -10.34 8.56 31.77
C ASP A 155 -10.08 8.18 30.29
N GLY A 156 -11.14 8.05 29.49
CA GLY A 156 -11.09 7.67 28.07
C GLY A 156 -11.80 8.64 27.15
N TRP A 157 -12.29 8.11 26.03
CA TRP A 157 -12.90 8.85 24.93
C TRP A 157 -14.12 8.13 24.40
N ARG A 158 -15.07 8.89 23.82
CA ARG A 158 -16.17 8.36 23.00
C ARG A 158 -16.04 8.84 21.59
N LEU A 159 -15.88 7.89 20.66
CA LEU A 159 -15.85 8.17 19.23
C LEU A 159 -17.28 8.14 18.67
N THR A 160 -17.61 9.14 17.86
CA THR A 160 -18.90 9.23 17.15
C THR A 160 -18.65 9.72 15.73
N GLY A 161 -19.26 9.04 14.75
CA GLY A 161 -19.12 9.36 13.33
C GLY A 161 -18.79 8.14 12.48
N HIS A 162 -18.21 8.38 11.31
CA HIS A 162 -17.88 7.31 10.38
C HIS A 162 -16.58 7.59 9.62
N LYS A 163 -15.93 6.53 9.15
CA LYS A 163 -14.83 6.60 8.18
C LYS A 163 -15.23 5.85 6.92
N ALA A 164 -14.77 6.32 5.77
CA ALA A 164 -15.16 5.77 4.47
C ALA A 164 -13.97 5.17 3.73
N TRP A 165 -14.27 4.16 2.91
CA TRP A 165 -13.31 3.47 2.02
C TRP A 165 -12.14 2.82 2.75
N ILE A 166 -12.39 2.23 3.93
CA ILE A 166 -11.31 1.64 4.73
C ILE A 166 -10.98 0.24 4.20
N THR A 167 -9.74 0.12 3.75
CA THR A 167 -9.17 -1.12 3.20
C THR A 167 -9.01 -2.16 4.30
N ASN A 168 -9.38 -3.41 4.01
CA ASN A 168 -9.41 -4.55 4.93
C ASN A 168 -10.32 -4.34 6.16
N ALA A 169 -11.28 -3.38 6.11
CA ALA A 169 -12.24 -3.19 7.18
C ALA A 169 -13.14 -4.42 7.36
N GLY A 170 -13.30 -4.83 8.62
CA GLY A 170 -14.01 -6.04 9.03
C GLY A 170 -13.15 -7.31 8.98
N ILE A 171 -11.98 -7.29 8.32
CA ILE A 171 -10.96 -8.34 8.40
C ILE A 171 -9.93 -7.98 9.47
N SER A 172 -9.35 -6.77 9.40
CA SER A 172 -8.38 -6.29 10.39
C SER A 172 -8.97 -6.28 11.81
N ASP A 173 -8.10 -6.51 12.78
CA ASP A 173 -8.43 -6.56 14.20
C ASP A 173 -8.24 -5.19 14.86
N TYR A 174 -7.28 -4.41 14.38
CA TYR A 174 -6.90 -3.10 14.88
C TYR A 174 -7.02 -2.04 13.81
N TYR A 175 -7.41 -0.83 14.24
CA TYR A 175 -7.62 0.31 13.36
C TYR A 175 -6.94 1.54 13.96
N SER A 176 -6.01 2.16 13.26
CA SER A 176 -5.54 3.50 13.60
C SER A 176 -6.53 4.53 13.06
N VAL A 177 -7.31 5.16 13.94
CA VAL A 177 -8.43 6.05 13.60
C VAL A 177 -8.13 7.48 14.03
N LEU A 178 -8.40 8.43 13.14
CA LEU A 178 -8.29 9.86 13.43
C LEU A 178 -9.66 10.46 13.72
N ALA A 179 -9.73 11.30 14.75
CA ALA A 179 -10.98 11.98 15.14
C ALA A 179 -10.69 13.38 15.69
N VAL A 180 -11.67 14.27 15.57
CA VAL A 180 -11.63 15.62 16.13
C VAL A 180 -11.81 15.54 17.64
N THR A 181 -10.82 16.01 18.39
CA THR A 181 -10.85 16.05 19.87
C THR A 181 -11.02 17.46 20.44
N ASP A 182 -10.92 18.48 19.58
CA ASP A 182 -11.09 19.87 19.95
C ASP A 182 -11.79 20.62 18.81
N PRO A 183 -13.14 20.64 18.74
CA PRO A 183 -13.86 21.26 17.64
C PRO A 183 -13.57 22.76 17.45
N ASP A 184 -13.26 23.45 18.55
CA ASP A 184 -12.97 24.90 18.55
C ASP A 184 -11.46 25.18 18.42
N GLY A 185 -10.64 24.14 18.39
CA GLY A 185 -9.20 24.23 18.28
C GLY A 185 -8.71 24.65 16.87
N PRO A 186 -7.45 25.09 16.76
CA PRO A 186 -6.87 25.45 15.48
C PRO A 186 -6.89 24.29 14.50
N ARG A 187 -7.33 24.54 13.26
CA ARG A 187 -7.37 23.54 12.19
C ARG A 187 -6.03 22.80 12.06
N GLY A 188 -6.10 21.46 12.09
CA GLY A 188 -4.94 20.59 12.02
C GLY A 188 -4.24 20.31 13.36
N ARG A 189 -4.60 21.05 14.43
CA ARG A 189 -4.20 20.75 15.82
C ARG A 189 -5.39 20.32 16.68
N ASN A 190 -6.52 20.11 16.08
CA ASN A 190 -7.79 19.72 16.69
C ASN A 190 -8.11 18.23 16.50
N ILE A 191 -7.20 17.46 15.87
CA ILE A 191 -7.38 16.05 15.53
C ILE A 191 -6.39 15.21 16.33
N SER A 192 -6.86 14.10 16.90
CA SER A 192 -6.05 13.10 17.58
C SER A 192 -6.17 11.74 16.90
N ALA A 193 -5.24 10.84 17.20
CA ALA A 193 -5.22 9.48 16.67
C ALA A 193 -5.41 8.47 17.79
N PHE A 194 -6.12 7.37 17.49
CA PHE A 194 -6.48 6.33 18.44
C PHE A 194 -6.30 4.94 17.84
N VAL A 195 -5.97 3.94 18.66
CA VAL A 195 -6.16 2.54 18.28
C VAL A 195 -7.58 2.13 18.67
N VAL A 196 -8.35 1.67 17.68
CA VAL A 196 -9.67 1.06 17.85
C VAL A 196 -9.54 -0.43 17.61
N GLU A 197 -10.09 -1.26 18.50
CA GLU A 197 -10.12 -2.71 18.34
C GLU A 197 -11.45 -3.13 17.70
N LYS A 198 -11.42 -4.17 16.86
CA LYS A 198 -12.63 -4.71 16.21
C LYS A 198 -13.70 -5.13 17.22
N SER A 199 -13.29 -5.51 18.42
CA SER A 199 -14.15 -5.92 19.51
C SER A 199 -14.74 -4.78 20.35
N ASP A 200 -14.36 -3.53 20.07
CA ASP A 200 -14.87 -2.39 20.84
C ASP A 200 -16.39 -2.28 20.74
N PRO A 201 -17.11 -2.02 21.86
CA PRO A 201 -18.56 -1.88 21.84
C PRO A 201 -19.02 -0.74 20.94
N ASN A 202 -20.14 -0.93 20.22
CA ASN A 202 -20.74 0.08 19.34
C ASN A 202 -19.83 0.51 18.16
N PHE A 203 -18.83 -0.31 17.85
CA PHE A 203 -18.02 -0.22 16.65
C PHE A 203 -18.51 -1.27 15.63
N THR A 204 -18.94 -0.82 14.46
CA THR A 204 -19.51 -1.68 13.43
C THR A 204 -19.00 -1.29 12.04
N PHE A 205 -19.35 -2.09 11.04
CA PHE A 205 -18.87 -1.92 9.67
C PHE A 205 -20.05 -1.78 8.71
N GLY A 206 -19.93 -0.83 7.78
CA GLY A 206 -20.85 -0.68 6.67
C GLY A 206 -20.80 -1.88 5.69
N ALA A 207 -21.63 -1.84 4.67
CA ALA A 207 -21.62 -2.83 3.60
C ALA A 207 -20.27 -2.82 2.85
N LYS A 208 -19.93 -3.97 2.25
CA LYS A 208 -18.76 -4.09 1.38
C LYS A 208 -18.96 -3.25 0.11
N GLU A 209 -18.00 -2.40 -0.21
CA GLU A 209 -18.03 -1.57 -1.42
C GLU A 209 -17.84 -2.43 -2.68
N ARG A 210 -18.62 -2.14 -3.72
CA ARG A 210 -18.48 -2.75 -5.05
C ARG A 210 -17.45 -1.92 -5.84
N LYS A 211 -16.28 -2.52 -6.10
CA LYS A 211 -15.12 -1.79 -6.65
C LYS A 211 -14.81 -2.19 -8.09
N LEU A 212 -14.10 -1.33 -8.80
CA LEU A 212 -13.54 -1.58 -10.12
C LEU A 212 -12.48 -2.69 -10.08
N GLY A 213 -11.51 -2.58 -9.17
CA GLY A 213 -10.38 -3.49 -8.99
C GLY A 213 -10.10 -3.75 -7.52
N ILE A 214 -9.00 -4.46 -7.26
CA ILE A 214 -8.59 -4.93 -5.92
C ILE A 214 -9.77 -5.54 -5.14
N LYS A 215 -10.60 -6.30 -5.85
CA LYS A 215 -11.88 -6.76 -5.31
C LYS A 215 -11.71 -7.71 -4.14
N GLY A 216 -10.60 -8.45 -4.09
CA GLY A 216 -10.26 -9.34 -2.98
C GLY A 216 -9.93 -8.63 -1.66
N SER A 217 -9.67 -7.31 -1.66
CA SER A 217 -9.51 -6.56 -0.42
C SER A 217 -10.83 -5.91 -0.02
N PRO A 218 -11.51 -6.36 1.05
CA PRO A 218 -12.76 -5.77 1.50
C PRO A 218 -12.55 -4.30 1.87
N THR A 219 -13.39 -3.45 1.34
CA THR A 219 -13.40 -2.02 1.63
C THR A 219 -14.76 -1.66 2.19
N ARG A 220 -14.81 -1.09 3.40
CA ARG A 220 -16.05 -0.78 4.11
C ARG A 220 -15.94 0.56 4.83
N GLU A 221 -17.07 1.08 5.29
CA GLU A 221 -17.11 2.14 6.28
C GLU A 221 -16.83 1.58 7.68
N LEU A 222 -16.20 2.39 8.53
CA LEU A 222 -16.16 2.22 9.97
C LEU A 222 -17.25 3.10 10.57
N LEU A 223 -18.10 2.54 11.43
CA LEU A 223 -19.23 3.22 12.05
C LEU A 223 -19.05 3.23 13.57
N PHE A 224 -18.99 4.43 14.15
CA PHE A 224 -18.81 4.67 15.56
C PHE A 224 -20.07 5.30 16.16
N ASP A 225 -20.74 4.57 17.04
CA ASP A 225 -21.90 5.05 17.79
C ASP A 225 -21.57 5.18 19.27
N HIS A 226 -20.97 6.32 19.64
CA HIS A 226 -20.47 6.55 21.01
C HIS A 226 -19.51 5.41 21.46
N THR A 227 -18.65 4.95 20.55
CA THR A 227 -17.69 3.86 20.81
C THR A 227 -16.71 4.25 21.90
N PRO A 228 -16.66 3.55 23.04
CA PRO A 228 -15.76 3.87 24.13
C PRO A 228 -14.33 3.42 23.79
N ILE A 229 -13.37 4.33 23.93
CA ILE A 229 -11.95 4.06 23.74
C ILE A 229 -11.20 4.41 25.03
N PRO A 230 -10.50 3.46 25.65
CA PRO A 230 -9.61 3.72 26.79
C PRO A 230 -8.57 4.82 26.49
N GLY A 231 -8.26 5.64 27.48
CA GLY A 231 -7.36 6.79 27.31
C GLY A 231 -5.94 6.38 26.92
N ASP A 232 -5.49 5.21 27.35
CA ASP A 232 -4.19 4.61 27.03
C ASP A 232 -4.05 4.19 25.56
N ARG A 233 -5.15 4.21 24.76
CA ARG A 233 -5.13 3.90 23.33
C ARG A 233 -4.97 5.12 22.44
N MET A 234 -4.76 6.33 22.98
CA MET A 234 -4.39 7.49 22.18
C MET A 234 -2.97 7.33 21.65
N ILE A 235 -2.78 7.59 20.35
CA ILE A 235 -1.48 7.53 19.67
C ILE A 235 -0.88 8.95 19.68
N GLY A 236 0.25 9.12 20.38
CA GLY A 236 0.88 10.43 20.57
C GLY A 236 0.08 11.34 21.52
N ALA A 237 0.24 12.65 21.38
CA ALA A 237 -0.45 13.62 22.20
C ALA A 237 -1.76 14.11 21.55
N ARG A 238 -2.70 14.61 22.37
CA ARG A 238 -3.92 15.26 21.92
C ARG A 238 -3.59 16.40 20.94
N GLY A 239 -4.27 16.43 19.80
CA GLY A 239 -4.08 17.44 18.76
C GLY A 239 -2.94 17.16 17.77
N GLU A 240 -2.18 16.06 17.94
CA GLU A 240 -1.10 15.69 17.01
C GLU A 240 -1.53 14.72 15.90
N GLY A 241 -2.79 14.28 15.90
CA GLY A 241 -3.26 13.23 14.99
C GLY A 241 -3.01 13.54 13.50
N LEU A 242 -3.30 14.76 13.04
CA LEU A 242 -3.05 15.11 11.65
C LEU A 242 -1.56 15.10 11.30
N LYS A 243 -0.68 15.57 12.19
CA LYS A 243 0.78 15.53 12.01
C LYS A 243 1.26 14.08 11.91
N ILE A 244 0.77 13.20 12.78
CA ILE A 244 1.08 11.76 12.75
C ILE A 244 0.60 11.16 11.44
N ALA A 245 -0.63 11.46 11.00
CA ALA A 245 -1.18 10.98 9.75
C ALA A 245 -0.34 11.38 8.52
N LEU A 246 0.07 12.63 8.43
CA LEU A 246 0.88 13.11 7.30
C LEU A 246 2.28 12.46 7.28
N ARG A 247 2.90 12.28 8.46
CA ARG A 247 4.16 11.55 8.57
C ARG A 247 3.99 10.08 8.18
N THR A 248 2.92 9.42 8.62
CA THR A 248 2.57 8.05 8.20
C THR A 248 2.53 7.96 6.69
N LEU A 249 1.79 8.86 6.04
CA LEU A 249 1.65 8.86 4.58
C LEU A 249 2.98 9.11 3.85
N ASP A 250 3.90 9.91 4.40
CA ASP A 250 5.22 10.11 3.78
C ASP A 250 6.03 8.80 3.71
N HIS A 251 5.88 7.90 4.69
CA HIS A 251 6.49 6.56 4.69
C HIS A 251 5.71 5.52 3.86
N THR A 252 4.38 5.62 3.79
CA THR A 252 3.55 4.56 3.19
C THR A 252 3.18 4.81 1.72
N ARG A 253 3.21 6.04 1.20
CA ARG A 253 3.07 6.33 -0.24
C ARG A 253 4.04 5.54 -1.10
N ILE A 254 5.21 5.26 -0.57
CA ILE A 254 6.26 4.51 -1.26
C ILE A 254 5.82 3.08 -1.50
N THR A 255 5.11 2.45 -0.57
CA THR A 255 4.56 1.11 -0.73
C THR A 255 3.47 1.05 -1.80
N ILE A 256 2.72 2.14 -1.99
CA ILE A 256 1.79 2.28 -3.12
C ILE A 256 2.55 2.37 -4.45
N GLY A 257 3.69 3.07 -4.45
CA GLY A 257 4.62 3.06 -5.59
C GLY A 257 5.10 1.65 -5.92
N ALA A 258 5.49 0.87 -4.92
CA ALA A 258 5.91 -0.53 -5.07
C ALA A 258 4.78 -1.42 -5.61
N GLN A 259 3.54 -1.27 -5.11
CA GLN A 259 2.37 -1.97 -5.66
C GLN A 259 2.15 -1.65 -7.14
N ALA A 260 2.27 -0.36 -7.51
CA ALA A 260 2.12 0.09 -8.88
C ALA A 260 3.20 -0.52 -9.80
N VAL A 261 4.46 -0.54 -9.36
CA VAL A 261 5.56 -1.19 -10.07
C VAL A 261 5.29 -2.69 -10.22
N GLY A 262 4.85 -3.36 -9.15
CA GLY A 262 4.57 -4.80 -9.18
C GLY A 262 3.48 -5.17 -10.19
N VAL A 263 2.31 -4.54 -10.15
CA VAL A 263 1.22 -4.84 -11.09
C VAL A 263 1.61 -4.53 -12.54
N ALA A 264 2.39 -3.46 -12.76
CA ALA A 264 2.91 -3.13 -14.10
C ALA A 264 3.91 -4.18 -14.60
N GLN A 265 4.79 -4.67 -13.71
CA GLN A 265 5.73 -5.75 -14.05
C GLN A 265 4.98 -7.03 -14.43
N GLY A 266 3.98 -7.44 -13.64
CA GLY A 266 3.17 -8.61 -13.96
C GLY A 266 2.46 -8.50 -15.31
N ALA A 267 1.93 -7.32 -15.64
CA ALA A 267 1.28 -7.07 -16.92
C ALA A 267 2.27 -7.12 -18.09
N LEU A 268 3.47 -6.53 -17.92
CA LEU A 268 4.54 -6.58 -18.92
C LEU A 268 5.04 -8.01 -19.13
N ASP A 269 5.31 -8.77 -18.07
CA ASP A 269 5.77 -10.16 -18.14
C ASP A 269 4.79 -11.02 -18.92
N TYR A 270 3.49 -10.88 -18.63
CA TYR A 270 2.45 -11.62 -19.32
C TYR A 270 2.33 -11.24 -20.81
N ALA A 271 2.34 -9.94 -21.09
CA ALA A 271 2.31 -9.45 -22.49
C ALA A 271 3.53 -9.92 -23.29
N LEU A 272 4.73 -9.89 -22.69
CA LEU A 272 5.96 -10.39 -23.33
C LEU A 272 5.88 -11.88 -23.69
N ALA A 273 5.34 -12.71 -22.80
CA ALA A 273 5.14 -14.13 -23.09
C ALA A 273 4.11 -14.30 -24.23
N TYR A 274 2.98 -13.63 -24.16
CA TYR A 274 1.91 -13.72 -25.15
C TYR A 274 2.34 -13.31 -26.56
N VAL A 275 3.02 -12.18 -26.73
CA VAL A 275 3.42 -11.68 -28.06
C VAL A 275 4.45 -12.58 -28.76
N LYS A 276 5.26 -13.35 -28.01
CA LYS A 276 6.20 -14.33 -28.52
C LYS A 276 5.51 -15.57 -29.09
N GLU A 277 4.38 -15.97 -28.52
CA GLU A 277 3.63 -17.16 -28.90
C GLU A 277 2.53 -16.86 -29.94
N ARG A 278 1.83 -15.74 -29.81
CA ARG A 278 0.73 -15.35 -30.69
C ARG A 278 1.24 -15.08 -32.10
N ARG A 279 0.63 -15.73 -33.08
CA ARG A 279 0.98 -15.58 -34.51
C ARG A 279 -0.17 -14.92 -35.27
N GLN A 280 0.15 -13.94 -36.08
CA GLN A 280 -0.73 -13.31 -37.06
C GLN A 280 0.11 -12.92 -38.32
N PHE A 281 -0.52 -12.87 -39.49
CA PHE A 281 0.16 -12.58 -40.76
C PHE A 281 1.36 -13.49 -40.99
N GLY A 282 1.27 -14.77 -40.59
CA GLY A 282 2.28 -15.80 -40.78
C GLY A 282 3.48 -15.80 -39.86
N ARG A 283 3.55 -14.88 -38.88
CA ARG A 283 4.70 -14.75 -37.96
C ARG A 283 4.26 -14.41 -36.53
N ALA A 284 5.15 -14.52 -35.55
CA ALA A 284 4.90 -14.08 -34.20
C ALA A 284 4.62 -12.57 -34.17
N ILE A 285 3.66 -12.12 -33.34
CA ILE A 285 3.35 -10.68 -33.29
C ILE A 285 4.50 -9.87 -32.67
N ALA A 286 5.39 -10.49 -31.90
CA ALA A 286 6.63 -9.91 -31.41
C ALA A 286 7.59 -9.43 -32.52
N GLU A 287 7.41 -9.91 -33.76
CA GLU A 287 8.24 -9.51 -34.89
C GLU A 287 7.80 -8.18 -35.53
N PHE A 288 6.66 -7.64 -35.12
CA PHE A 288 6.18 -6.34 -35.61
C PHE A 288 6.85 -5.20 -34.87
N GLN A 289 7.56 -4.32 -35.57
CA GLN A 289 8.35 -3.24 -34.98
C GLN A 289 7.52 -2.29 -34.12
N GLY A 290 6.25 -2.01 -34.48
CA GLY A 290 5.35 -1.19 -33.66
C GLY A 290 5.10 -1.75 -32.27
N LEU A 291 4.97 -3.08 -32.15
CA LEU A 291 4.80 -3.75 -30.84
C LEU A 291 6.12 -3.78 -30.07
N GLN A 292 7.27 -3.92 -30.76
CA GLN A 292 8.59 -3.85 -30.12
C GLN A 292 8.83 -2.48 -29.48
N PHE A 293 8.40 -1.40 -30.13
CA PHE A 293 8.49 -0.05 -29.56
C PHE A 293 7.62 0.12 -28.32
N MET A 294 6.40 -0.39 -28.35
CA MET A 294 5.52 -0.37 -27.16
C MET A 294 6.17 -1.10 -25.97
N LEU A 295 6.68 -2.31 -26.20
CA LEU A 295 7.35 -3.12 -25.17
C LEU A 295 8.59 -2.42 -24.59
N ALA A 296 9.39 -1.78 -25.45
CA ALA A 296 10.57 -1.02 -25.03
C ALA A 296 10.19 0.19 -24.16
N ASP A 297 9.15 0.95 -24.54
CA ASP A 297 8.64 2.08 -23.79
C ASP A 297 8.05 1.65 -22.43
N MET A 298 7.31 0.54 -22.41
CA MET A 298 6.79 -0.04 -21.17
C MET A 298 7.91 -0.40 -20.21
N ALA A 299 8.92 -1.14 -20.70
CA ALA A 299 10.05 -1.59 -19.88
C ALA A 299 10.88 -0.42 -19.35
N MET A 300 11.20 0.56 -20.19
CA MET A 300 12.00 1.74 -19.83
C MET A 300 11.30 2.58 -18.75
N GLN A 301 9.99 2.86 -18.91
CA GLN A 301 9.23 3.65 -17.95
C GLN A 301 9.05 2.92 -16.63
N LEU A 302 8.82 1.60 -16.68
CA LEU A 302 8.67 0.77 -15.50
C LEU A 302 9.96 0.74 -14.68
N GLU A 303 11.11 0.57 -15.34
CA GLU A 303 12.40 0.59 -14.63
C GLU A 303 12.69 1.96 -14.01
N ALA A 304 12.41 3.05 -14.70
CA ALA A 304 12.54 4.39 -14.13
C ALA A 304 11.64 4.58 -12.89
N ALA A 305 10.41 4.03 -12.92
CA ALA A 305 9.48 4.08 -11.79
C ALA A 305 10.01 3.26 -10.60
N ARG A 306 10.54 2.06 -10.85
CA ARG A 306 11.14 1.19 -9.82
C ARG A 306 12.29 1.88 -9.11
N GLN A 307 13.22 2.47 -9.87
CA GLN A 307 14.36 3.17 -9.30
C GLN A 307 13.93 4.35 -8.42
N LEU A 308 12.94 5.12 -8.84
CA LEU A 308 12.41 6.21 -8.04
C LEU A 308 11.75 5.73 -6.73
N VAL A 309 11.02 4.59 -6.78
CA VAL A 309 10.43 3.96 -5.57
C VAL A 309 11.54 3.49 -4.62
N TYR A 310 12.59 2.86 -5.12
CA TYR A 310 13.68 2.36 -4.30
C TYR A 310 14.50 3.48 -3.65
N VAL A 311 14.79 4.54 -4.39
CA VAL A 311 15.41 5.75 -3.83
C VAL A 311 14.53 6.34 -2.71
N ALA A 312 13.21 6.43 -2.93
CA ALA A 312 12.30 6.92 -1.90
C ALA A 312 12.26 6.00 -0.67
N ALA A 313 12.34 4.68 -0.85
CA ALA A 313 12.41 3.71 0.25
C ALA A 313 13.69 3.89 1.09
N CYS A 314 14.85 4.02 0.46
CA CYS A 314 16.11 4.30 1.16
C CYS A 314 16.06 5.63 1.95
N LYS A 315 15.42 6.66 1.37
CA LYS A 315 15.21 7.94 2.07
C LYS A 315 14.24 7.80 3.26
N SER A 316 13.21 6.99 3.13
CA SER A 316 12.27 6.67 4.21
C SER A 316 12.98 6.00 5.39
N GLU A 317 13.85 5.03 5.12
CA GLU A 317 14.63 4.33 6.14
C GLU A 317 15.53 5.30 6.92
N ARG A 318 16.15 6.25 6.23
CA ARG A 318 17.04 7.24 6.83
C ARG A 318 16.33 8.46 7.42
N ASN A 319 15.00 8.55 7.32
CA ASN A 319 14.23 9.75 7.70
C ASN A 319 14.78 11.05 7.10
N GLU A 320 15.16 11.03 5.81
CA GLU A 320 15.74 12.19 5.15
C GLU A 320 14.74 13.35 5.04
N ALA A 321 15.27 14.59 5.10
CA ALA A 321 14.45 15.81 5.17
C ALA A 321 13.55 16.02 3.93
N ASP A 322 13.94 15.46 2.78
CA ASP A 322 13.20 15.53 1.50
C ASP A 322 12.31 14.33 1.23
N LEU A 323 12.10 13.47 2.24
CA LEU A 323 11.25 12.27 2.13
C LEU A 323 9.86 12.58 1.58
N SER A 324 9.22 13.66 2.05
CA SER A 324 7.88 14.04 1.56
C SER A 324 7.85 14.28 0.04
N PHE A 325 8.92 14.88 -0.53
CA PHE A 325 9.03 15.07 -1.97
C PHE A 325 9.20 13.74 -2.70
N PHE A 326 10.17 12.93 -2.28
CA PHE A 326 10.48 11.67 -2.97
C PHE A 326 9.37 10.63 -2.82
N GLY A 327 8.71 10.52 -1.66
CA GLY A 327 7.55 9.65 -1.47
C GLY A 327 6.38 10.04 -2.37
N ALA A 328 6.10 11.34 -2.50
CA ALA A 328 5.07 11.84 -3.41
C ALA A 328 5.44 11.61 -4.89
N ALA A 329 6.70 11.86 -5.27
CA ALA A 329 7.18 11.67 -6.63
C ALA A 329 7.13 10.19 -7.04
N ALA A 330 7.62 9.29 -6.18
CA ALA A 330 7.62 7.85 -6.41
C ALA A 330 6.20 7.32 -6.64
N LYS A 331 5.26 7.64 -5.74
CA LYS A 331 3.87 7.21 -5.84
C LYS A 331 3.19 7.76 -7.10
N CYS A 332 3.35 9.05 -7.37
CA CYS A 332 2.74 9.71 -8.51
C CYS A 332 3.23 9.12 -9.84
N PHE A 333 4.55 9.03 -10.00
CA PHE A 333 5.15 8.55 -11.25
C PHE A 333 4.87 7.06 -11.46
N ALA A 334 5.10 6.21 -10.44
CA ALA A 334 4.88 4.77 -10.56
C ALA A 334 3.42 4.43 -10.89
N SER A 335 2.46 5.11 -10.28
CA SER A 335 1.03 4.87 -10.54
C SER A 335 0.59 5.37 -11.93
N ASP A 336 1.14 6.47 -12.44
CA ASP A 336 0.88 6.93 -13.81
C ASP A 336 1.49 5.96 -14.84
N VAL A 337 2.69 5.43 -14.58
CA VAL A 337 3.34 4.39 -15.38
C VAL A 337 2.54 3.09 -15.35
N ALA A 338 2.09 2.65 -14.17
CA ALA A 338 1.31 1.41 -14.03
C ALA A 338 0.02 1.44 -14.86
N MET A 339 -0.71 2.55 -14.84
CA MET A 339 -1.90 2.70 -15.68
C MET A 339 -1.58 2.61 -17.18
N ARG A 340 -0.46 3.18 -17.62
CA ARG A 340 -0.03 3.11 -19.01
C ARG A 340 0.37 1.69 -19.39
N VAL A 341 1.27 1.08 -18.61
CA VAL A 341 1.80 -0.26 -18.88
C VAL A 341 0.68 -1.31 -18.89
N THR A 342 -0.23 -1.27 -17.91
CA THR A 342 -1.34 -2.24 -17.86
C THR A 342 -2.35 -2.04 -19.00
N THR A 343 -2.59 -0.79 -19.43
CA THR A 343 -3.43 -0.48 -20.60
C THR A 343 -2.79 -0.97 -21.89
N ASP A 344 -1.49 -0.73 -22.05
CA ASP A 344 -0.73 -1.19 -23.22
C ASP A 344 -0.63 -2.72 -23.26
N ALA A 345 -0.53 -3.40 -22.12
CA ALA A 345 -0.60 -4.86 -22.04
C ALA A 345 -1.94 -5.41 -22.55
N VAL A 346 -3.07 -4.80 -22.17
CA VAL A 346 -4.39 -5.15 -22.75
C VAL A 346 -4.38 -4.94 -24.25
N GLN A 347 -3.84 -3.81 -24.73
CA GLN A 347 -3.76 -3.49 -26.17
C GLN A 347 -2.89 -4.50 -26.93
N LEU A 348 -1.75 -4.93 -26.38
CA LEU A 348 -0.85 -5.93 -26.98
C LEU A 348 -1.50 -7.29 -27.17
N LEU A 349 -2.41 -7.68 -26.25
CA LEU A 349 -3.18 -8.92 -26.37
C LEU A 349 -4.37 -8.80 -27.33
N GLY A 350 -4.80 -7.58 -27.69
CA GLY A 350 -5.97 -7.33 -28.52
C GLY A 350 -7.25 -7.85 -27.86
N GLY A 351 -8.11 -8.52 -28.59
CA GLY A 351 -9.38 -9.07 -28.05
C GLY A 351 -9.18 -10.02 -26.86
N ALA A 352 -8.10 -10.78 -26.83
CA ALA A 352 -7.74 -11.65 -25.72
C ALA A 352 -7.46 -10.86 -24.43
N GLY A 353 -6.91 -9.67 -24.52
CA GLY A 353 -6.64 -8.82 -23.36
C GLY A 353 -7.91 -8.20 -22.73
N TYR A 354 -9.03 -8.24 -23.44
CA TYR A 354 -10.29 -7.64 -23.01
C TYR A 354 -11.24 -8.63 -22.28
N VAL A 355 -10.90 -9.91 -22.27
CA VAL A 355 -11.67 -10.96 -21.61
C VAL A 355 -10.97 -11.49 -20.37
N SER A 356 -11.73 -11.98 -19.39
CA SER A 356 -11.23 -12.37 -18.07
C SER A 356 -10.40 -13.67 -18.06
N ASP A 357 -10.30 -14.37 -19.20
CA ASP A 357 -9.41 -15.53 -19.36
C ASP A 357 -7.92 -15.16 -19.25
N HIS A 358 -7.60 -13.89 -19.42
CA HIS A 358 -6.24 -13.34 -19.32
C HIS A 358 -6.15 -12.30 -18.21
N PRO A 359 -5.05 -12.28 -17.43
CA PRO A 359 -4.96 -11.47 -16.22
C PRO A 359 -4.81 -9.96 -16.46
N VAL A 360 -4.46 -9.53 -17.67
CA VAL A 360 -4.09 -8.13 -17.95
C VAL A 360 -5.27 -7.15 -17.76
N GLU A 361 -6.51 -7.57 -18.03
CA GLU A 361 -7.70 -6.74 -17.80
C GLU A 361 -7.90 -6.48 -16.30
N ARG A 362 -7.71 -7.51 -15.45
CA ARG A 362 -7.73 -7.39 -13.99
C ARG A 362 -6.63 -6.46 -13.51
N MET A 363 -5.40 -6.64 -14.01
CA MET A 363 -4.26 -5.81 -13.66
C MET A 363 -4.49 -4.34 -14.01
N MET A 364 -5.14 -4.05 -15.14
CA MET A 364 -5.51 -2.68 -15.54
C MET A 364 -6.56 -2.08 -14.57
N ARG A 365 -7.59 -2.86 -14.19
CA ARG A 365 -8.60 -2.41 -13.22
C ARG A 365 -7.97 -2.15 -11.85
N ASP A 366 -7.09 -3.04 -11.42
CA ASP A 366 -6.40 -2.95 -10.13
C ASP A 366 -5.43 -1.77 -10.08
N ALA A 367 -4.67 -1.52 -11.15
CA ALA A 367 -3.71 -0.43 -11.22
C ALA A 367 -4.36 0.95 -10.98
N LYS A 368 -5.64 1.14 -11.36
CA LYS A 368 -6.31 2.43 -11.27
C LYS A 368 -6.35 3.02 -9.87
N ILE A 369 -6.50 2.19 -8.84
CA ILE A 369 -6.60 2.69 -7.46
C ILE A 369 -5.30 3.35 -7.00
N THR A 370 -4.14 2.94 -7.54
CA THR A 370 -2.84 3.50 -7.14
C THR A 370 -2.71 4.99 -7.44
N GLN A 371 -3.48 5.52 -8.40
CA GLN A 371 -3.55 6.96 -8.67
C GLN A 371 -4.45 7.73 -7.69
N ILE A 372 -5.25 7.03 -6.86
CA ILE A 372 -6.33 7.60 -6.06
C ILE A 372 -6.01 7.56 -4.57
N TYR A 373 -5.82 6.36 -3.99
CA TYR A 373 -5.65 6.21 -2.55
C TYR A 373 -4.29 6.70 -2.03
N GLU A 374 -4.18 6.88 -0.72
CA GLU A 374 -3.04 7.53 -0.03
C GLU A 374 -2.68 8.92 -0.60
N GLY A 375 -3.71 9.65 -1.02
CA GLY A 375 -3.62 10.93 -1.70
C GLY A 375 -3.59 10.79 -3.21
N THR A 376 -4.55 11.44 -3.88
CA THR A 376 -4.62 11.41 -5.35
C THR A 376 -3.33 11.93 -5.99
N ASN A 377 -3.07 11.59 -7.24
CA ASN A 377 -1.88 12.09 -7.94
C ASN A 377 -1.86 13.63 -8.08
N GLN A 378 -3.02 14.29 -7.98
CA GLN A 378 -3.12 15.75 -7.85
C GLN A 378 -2.57 16.22 -6.50
N ILE A 379 -2.92 15.52 -5.41
CA ILE A 379 -2.37 15.81 -4.07
C ILE A 379 -0.86 15.56 -4.04
N GLN A 380 -0.37 14.49 -4.67
CA GLN A 380 1.09 14.26 -4.75
C GLN A 380 1.81 15.43 -5.43
N ARG A 381 1.27 15.96 -6.54
CA ARG A 381 1.81 17.13 -7.22
C ARG A 381 1.79 18.39 -6.34
N MET A 382 0.74 18.58 -5.53
CA MET A 382 0.70 19.66 -4.54
C MET A 382 1.76 19.50 -3.46
N VAL A 383 2.00 18.27 -2.98
CA VAL A 383 3.06 17.99 -1.98
C VAL A 383 4.43 18.33 -2.55
N MET A 384 4.73 17.84 -3.76
CA MET A 384 6.00 18.16 -4.44
C MET A 384 6.19 19.65 -4.66
N ALA A 385 5.18 20.34 -5.18
CA ALA A 385 5.24 21.78 -5.44
C ALA A 385 5.51 22.58 -4.15
N ARG A 386 4.87 22.21 -3.03
CA ARG A 386 5.12 22.85 -1.73
C ARG A 386 6.55 22.68 -1.24
N GLN A 387 7.21 21.55 -1.54
CA GLN A 387 8.60 21.33 -1.16
C GLN A 387 9.56 22.15 -2.03
N LEU A 388 9.25 22.30 -3.32
CA LEU A 388 10.07 23.07 -4.26
C LEU A 388 9.97 24.60 -4.04
N LEU A 389 8.85 25.09 -3.48
CA LEU A 389 8.57 26.52 -3.27
C LEU A 389 8.88 27.00 -1.85
N ARG A 390 9.43 26.14 -0.98
CA ARG A 390 9.96 26.51 0.35
C ARG A 390 11.37 27.08 0.23
#